data_8a47352e96e6baf7eaa883010d9bb32c
#
_entry.id   8a47352e96e6baf7eaa883010d9bb32c
#
_cell.length_a   1.000
_cell.length_b   1.000
_cell.length_c   1.000
_cell.angle_alpha   90.00
_cell.angle_beta   90.00
_cell.angle_gamma   90.00
#
_symmetry.space_group_name_H-M   'P 1'
#
loop_
_entity.id
_entity.type
_entity.pdbx_description
1 polymer ?
#
loop_
_entity_poly.entity_id
_entity_poly.type
_entity_poly.pdbx_seq_one_letter_code
_entity_poly.pdbx_strand_id
1 'polypeptide(L)'
;MVISIPFIVLFLHCTSDPPAKKGSKTIDHELWSLLLKKHVDSNGYVDYSGFLKDSLSFGAYLDQLTTHPPDEDNWPEEELIAFWINAYNAFTIKLIIDHYPVESIKDIGSIIQLPFVNSPWDIRFIEMQGEKLDLNNIEHSILRKKFEEPRIHFAINCASNSCPKLRREAYTGQKLNNQLNDQAYNFINDPNRNYIQDQQAELSKIFSWFKEDFTKKSTLKEFLNQYSTIKLHDNTMVSFKNYDWSLNERH
;
A
#
# COMPACT_ATOMS: atom_id res chain seq x y z
N MET A 1 -22.41 33.95 64.87
CA MET A 1 -21.42 33.74 63.83
C MET A 1 -21.59 32.31 63.34
N VAL A 2 -22.34 32.14 62.24
CA VAL A 2 -22.66 30.80 61.69
C VAL A 2 -21.71 30.55 60.53
N ILE A 3 -20.84 29.54 60.67
CA ILE A 3 -19.88 29.16 59.67
C ILE A 3 -20.57 28.15 58.73
N SER A 4 -20.84 28.56 57.45
CA SER A 4 -21.37 27.72 56.42
C SER A 4 -20.21 27.02 55.68
N ILE A 5 -20.16 25.67 55.74
CA ILE A 5 -19.19 24.85 55.02
C ILE A 5 -19.80 24.47 53.67
N PRO A 6 -19.17 24.77 52.53
CA PRO A 6 -19.67 24.31 51.22
C PRO A 6 -19.36 22.82 51.02
N PHE A 7 -20.41 22.07 50.71
CA PHE A 7 -20.34 20.67 50.31
C PHE A 7 -19.91 20.59 48.83
N ILE A 8 -18.67 20.19 48.57
CA ILE A 8 -18.19 19.91 47.21
C ILE A 8 -18.64 18.49 46.82
N VAL A 9 -19.60 18.43 45.92
CA VAL A 9 -20.01 17.14 45.30
C VAL A 9 -19.07 16.86 44.13
N LEU A 10 -18.15 15.91 44.31
CA LEU A 10 -17.33 15.35 43.21
C LEU A 10 -18.21 14.43 42.36
N PHE A 11 -18.55 14.88 41.14
CA PHE A 11 -19.09 13.98 40.11
C PHE A 11 -17.95 13.15 39.53
N LEU A 12 -17.84 11.89 39.94
CA LEU A 12 -17.07 10.90 39.22
C LEU A 12 -17.79 10.60 37.89
N HIS A 13 -17.28 11.16 36.82
CA HIS A 13 -17.63 10.70 35.46
C HIS A 13 -16.94 9.37 35.23
N CYS A 14 -17.65 8.25 35.44
CA CYS A 14 -17.29 6.98 34.85
C CYS A 14 -17.57 7.08 33.35
N THR A 15 -16.55 7.39 32.54
CA THR A 15 -16.61 7.12 31.12
C THR A 15 -16.44 5.61 30.98
N SER A 16 -17.55 4.90 30.84
CA SER A 16 -17.51 3.52 30.36
C SER A 16 -17.10 3.56 28.89
N ASP A 17 -15.92 3.04 28.59
CA ASP A 17 -15.54 2.77 27.20
C ASP A 17 -16.66 1.92 26.55
N PRO A 18 -17.05 2.24 25.32
CA PRO A 18 -18.04 1.42 24.62
C PRO A 18 -17.52 -0.03 24.57
N PRO A 19 -18.41 -1.03 24.74
CA PRO A 19 -17.98 -2.42 24.71
C PRO A 19 -17.28 -2.69 23.38
N ALA A 20 -16.07 -3.26 23.44
CA ALA A 20 -15.32 -3.65 22.27
C ALA A 20 -16.25 -4.50 21.38
N LYS A 21 -16.52 -4.02 20.16
CA LYS A 21 -17.30 -4.80 19.18
C LYS A 21 -16.63 -6.16 19.06
N LYS A 22 -17.42 -7.23 19.13
CA LYS A 22 -16.98 -8.60 18.96
C LYS A 22 -16.59 -8.78 17.50
N GLY A 23 -15.39 -8.29 17.13
CA GLY A 23 -14.92 -8.30 15.75
C GLY A 23 -14.65 -9.71 15.26
N SER A 24 -14.93 -9.97 14.01
CA SER A 24 -14.39 -11.13 13.32
C SER A 24 -12.86 -11.06 13.41
N LYS A 25 -12.23 -12.21 13.61
CA LYS A 25 -10.76 -12.29 13.76
C LYS A 25 -10.10 -11.80 12.47
N THR A 26 -9.18 -10.83 12.58
CA THR A 26 -8.33 -10.41 11.46
C THR A 26 -7.46 -11.58 11.01
N ILE A 27 -7.07 -11.59 9.75
CA ILE A 27 -6.21 -12.65 9.22
C ILE A 27 -4.77 -12.46 9.69
N ASP A 28 -4.06 -13.58 9.82
CA ASP A 28 -2.63 -13.59 10.11
C ASP A 28 -1.83 -13.50 8.78
N HIS A 29 -0.97 -12.52 8.67
CA HIS A 29 -0.10 -12.31 7.50
C HIS A 29 1.31 -12.90 7.66
N GLU A 30 1.54 -13.78 8.64
CA GLU A 30 2.86 -14.37 8.92
C GLU A 30 3.41 -15.13 7.70
N LEU A 31 2.57 -15.95 7.05
CA LEU A 31 2.97 -16.69 5.85
C LEU A 31 3.42 -15.74 4.73
N TRP A 32 2.74 -14.61 4.56
CA TRP A 32 3.13 -13.59 3.59
C TRP A 32 4.47 -12.94 3.96
N SER A 33 4.67 -12.62 5.23
CA SER A 33 5.95 -12.10 5.73
C SER A 33 7.11 -13.06 5.47
N LEU A 34 6.91 -14.36 5.67
CA LEU A 34 7.92 -15.38 5.38
C LEU A 34 8.27 -15.46 3.90
N LEU A 35 7.26 -15.44 3.02
CA LEU A 35 7.46 -15.43 1.56
C LEU A 35 8.18 -14.17 1.08
N LEU A 36 7.76 -13.00 1.56
CA LEU A 36 8.43 -11.73 1.25
C LEU A 36 9.89 -11.73 1.72
N LYS A 37 10.14 -12.18 2.94
CA LYS A 37 11.51 -12.26 3.48
C LYS A 37 12.40 -13.18 2.67
N LYS A 38 11.86 -14.26 2.11
CA LYS A 38 12.59 -15.25 1.30
C LYS A 38 12.85 -14.75 -0.12
N HIS A 39 11.86 -14.14 -0.76
CA HIS A 39 11.87 -13.88 -2.18
C HIS A 39 12.01 -12.39 -2.56
N VAL A 40 12.09 -11.49 -1.58
CA VAL A 40 12.34 -10.06 -1.83
C VAL A 40 13.66 -9.67 -1.18
N ASP A 41 14.52 -8.99 -1.94
CA ASP A 41 15.80 -8.51 -1.42
C ASP A 41 15.67 -7.18 -0.65
N SER A 42 16.79 -6.69 -0.09
CA SER A 42 16.80 -5.42 0.68
C SER A 42 16.50 -4.19 -0.16
N ASN A 43 16.61 -4.29 -1.48
CA ASN A 43 16.30 -3.21 -2.43
C ASN A 43 14.86 -3.27 -2.93
N GLY A 44 14.09 -4.32 -2.56
CA GLY A 44 12.71 -4.52 -2.99
C GLY A 44 12.58 -5.25 -4.34
N TYR A 45 13.67 -5.81 -4.87
CA TYR A 45 13.62 -6.66 -6.06
C TYR A 45 13.09 -8.04 -5.73
N VAL A 46 12.29 -8.60 -6.64
CA VAL A 46 11.49 -9.81 -6.44
C VAL A 46 12.10 -10.99 -7.19
N ASP A 47 12.27 -12.12 -6.50
CA ASP A 47 12.57 -13.43 -7.11
C ASP A 47 11.26 -14.11 -7.54
N TYR A 48 10.76 -13.77 -8.74
CA TYR A 48 9.53 -14.35 -9.27
C TYR A 48 9.68 -15.85 -9.50
N SER A 49 10.85 -16.31 -9.94
CA SER A 49 11.13 -17.74 -10.09
C SER A 49 11.09 -18.49 -8.76
N GLY A 50 11.48 -17.82 -7.67
CA GLY A 50 11.37 -18.33 -6.31
C GLY A 50 9.92 -18.45 -5.85
N PHE A 51 9.06 -17.47 -6.13
CA PHE A 51 7.61 -17.57 -5.88
C PHE A 51 6.97 -18.73 -6.65
N LEU A 52 7.35 -18.96 -7.91
CA LEU A 52 6.90 -20.12 -8.69
C LEU A 52 7.28 -21.45 -8.03
N LYS A 53 8.51 -21.58 -7.50
CA LYS A 53 8.96 -22.78 -6.78
C LYS A 53 8.20 -23.00 -5.48
N ASP A 54 7.80 -21.93 -4.80
CA ASP A 54 7.03 -21.96 -3.56
C ASP A 54 5.51 -21.79 -3.79
N SER A 55 5.03 -22.13 -4.99
CA SER A 55 3.63 -21.93 -5.42
C SER A 55 2.59 -22.50 -4.48
N LEU A 56 2.86 -23.61 -3.79
CA LEU A 56 1.95 -24.18 -2.79
C LEU A 56 1.76 -23.26 -1.58
N SER A 57 2.86 -22.75 -1.01
CA SER A 57 2.78 -21.82 0.13
C SER A 57 2.20 -20.47 -0.29
N PHE A 58 2.56 -20.00 -1.47
CA PHE A 58 2.02 -18.75 -1.99
C PHE A 58 0.52 -18.89 -2.32
N GLY A 59 0.10 -20.00 -2.94
CA GLY A 59 -1.31 -20.32 -3.15
C GLY A 59 -2.12 -20.37 -1.85
N ALA A 60 -1.58 -21.01 -0.80
CA ALA A 60 -2.23 -21.04 0.50
C ALA A 60 -2.47 -19.64 1.08
N TYR A 61 -1.55 -18.69 0.88
CA TYR A 61 -1.75 -17.31 1.31
C TYR A 61 -2.82 -16.59 0.47
N LEU A 62 -2.83 -16.78 -0.85
CA LEU A 62 -3.88 -16.23 -1.71
C LEU A 62 -5.26 -16.78 -1.36
N ASP A 63 -5.36 -18.08 -1.09
CA ASP A 63 -6.59 -18.73 -0.60
C ASP A 63 -7.03 -18.15 0.74
N GLN A 64 -6.10 -17.86 1.65
CA GLN A 64 -6.41 -17.22 2.91
C GLN A 64 -7.02 -15.83 2.71
N LEU A 65 -6.48 -15.02 1.78
CA LEU A 65 -7.03 -13.70 1.45
C LEU A 65 -8.47 -13.80 0.90
N THR A 66 -8.72 -14.75 0.01
CA THR A 66 -10.01 -14.87 -0.69
C THR A 66 -11.09 -15.52 0.16
N THR A 67 -10.72 -16.46 1.04
CA THR A 67 -11.66 -17.18 1.91
C THR A 67 -11.98 -16.45 3.21
N HIS A 68 -11.12 -15.50 3.61
CA HIS A 68 -11.33 -14.67 4.81
C HIS A 68 -11.25 -13.18 4.44
N PRO A 69 -12.19 -12.69 3.64
CA PRO A 69 -12.20 -11.29 3.23
C PRO A 69 -12.39 -10.36 4.44
N PRO A 70 -11.99 -9.08 4.32
CA PRO A 70 -12.06 -8.15 5.43
C PRO A 70 -13.51 -7.85 5.82
N ASP A 71 -13.75 -7.77 7.12
CA ASP A 71 -15.04 -7.38 7.69
C ASP A 71 -15.04 -5.85 7.88
N GLU A 72 -15.57 -5.14 6.88
CA GLU A 72 -15.56 -3.66 6.85
C GLU A 72 -16.32 -3.02 8.02
N ASP A 73 -17.27 -3.73 8.62
CA ASP A 73 -18.07 -3.21 9.72
C ASP A 73 -17.39 -3.38 11.09
N ASN A 74 -16.51 -4.37 11.23
CA ASN A 74 -15.96 -4.75 12.52
C ASN A 74 -14.44 -4.64 12.64
N TRP A 75 -13.69 -4.61 11.54
CA TRP A 75 -12.24 -4.46 11.61
C TRP A 75 -11.84 -2.99 11.82
N PRO A 76 -10.76 -2.70 12.56
CA PRO A 76 -10.14 -1.37 12.57
C PRO A 76 -9.70 -0.94 11.16
N GLU A 77 -9.76 0.37 10.88
CA GLU A 77 -9.37 0.92 9.57
C GLU A 77 -7.94 0.53 9.18
N GLU A 78 -7.03 0.52 10.14
CA GLU A 78 -5.63 0.14 9.91
C GLU A 78 -5.49 -1.32 9.46
N GLU A 79 -6.31 -2.21 9.97
CA GLU A 79 -6.33 -3.62 9.54
C GLU A 79 -6.94 -3.77 8.14
N LEU A 80 -7.97 -2.99 7.82
CA LEU A 80 -8.55 -2.95 6.47
C LEU A 80 -7.54 -2.47 5.43
N ILE A 81 -6.83 -1.37 5.72
CA ILE A 81 -5.81 -0.83 4.83
C ILE A 81 -4.66 -1.85 4.66
N ALA A 82 -4.16 -2.42 5.77
CA ALA A 82 -3.09 -3.42 5.74
C ALA A 82 -3.48 -4.65 4.90
N PHE A 83 -4.70 -5.16 5.07
CA PHE A 83 -5.23 -6.27 4.28
C PHE A 83 -5.20 -5.96 2.79
N TRP A 84 -5.74 -4.80 2.37
CA TRP A 84 -5.85 -4.46 0.97
C TRP A 84 -4.50 -4.14 0.32
N ILE A 85 -3.54 -3.57 1.06
CA ILE A 85 -2.15 -3.41 0.58
C ILE A 85 -1.50 -4.79 0.35
N ASN A 86 -1.63 -5.71 1.31
CA ASN A 86 -1.08 -7.06 1.18
C ASN A 86 -1.74 -7.82 0.02
N ALA A 87 -3.07 -7.70 -0.13
CA ALA A 87 -3.81 -8.30 -1.23
C ALA A 87 -3.34 -7.77 -2.59
N TYR A 88 -3.24 -6.45 -2.76
CA TYR A 88 -2.73 -5.85 -3.99
C TYR A 88 -1.35 -6.40 -4.36
N ASN A 89 -0.42 -6.37 -3.40
CA ASN A 89 0.96 -6.82 -3.62
C ASN A 89 1.04 -8.32 -3.94
N ALA A 90 0.28 -9.16 -3.22
CA ALA A 90 0.26 -10.60 -3.48
C ALA A 90 -0.37 -10.91 -4.85
N PHE A 91 -1.51 -10.30 -5.19
CA PHE A 91 -2.14 -10.53 -6.48
C PHE A 91 -1.36 -9.91 -7.64
N THR A 92 -0.59 -8.83 -7.43
CA THR A 92 0.36 -8.35 -8.45
C THR A 92 1.45 -9.39 -8.73
N ILE A 93 2.05 -10.00 -7.71
CA ILE A 93 3.01 -11.10 -7.89
C ILE A 93 2.33 -12.29 -8.59
N LYS A 94 1.11 -12.65 -8.17
CA LYS A 94 0.33 -13.72 -8.83
C LYS A 94 0.15 -13.46 -10.32
N LEU A 95 -0.23 -12.24 -10.69
CA LEU A 95 -0.41 -11.87 -12.10
C LEU A 95 0.90 -12.01 -12.89
N ILE A 96 2.03 -11.59 -12.31
CA ILE A 96 3.34 -11.75 -12.97
C ILE A 96 3.69 -13.22 -13.13
N ILE A 97 3.61 -14.04 -12.08
CA ILE A 97 4.04 -15.45 -12.15
C ILE A 97 3.16 -16.31 -13.07
N ASP A 98 1.89 -15.95 -13.23
CA ASP A 98 0.98 -16.63 -14.16
C ASP A 98 1.37 -16.43 -15.64
N HIS A 99 2.15 -15.37 -15.91
CA HIS A 99 2.57 -15.01 -17.26
C HIS A 99 4.10 -15.03 -17.43
N TYR A 100 4.81 -15.46 -16.39
CA TYR A 100 6.27 -15.45 -16.36
C TYR A 100 6.87 -16.46 -17.37
N PRO A 101 7.97 -16.09 -18.10
CA PRO A 101 8.70 -14.83 -17.97
C PRO A 101 8.09 -13.67 -18.78
N VAL A 102 8.15 -12.46 -18.20
CA VAL A 102 7.76 -11.20 -18.87
C VAL A 102 8.81 -10.12 -18.55
N GLU A 103 9.03 -9.17 -19.45
CA GLU A 103 9.95 -8.05 -19.20
C GLU A 103 9.27 -6.89 -18.47
N SER A 104 7.94 -6.81 -18.53
CA SER A 104 7.12 -5.78 -17.91
C SER A 104 5.71 -6.32 -17.62
N ILE A 105 5.08 -5.86 -16.55
CA ILE A 105 3.65 -6.12 -16.32
C ILE A 105 2.79 -5.68 -17.51
N LYS A 106 3.20 -4.63 -18.23
CA LYS A 106 2.49 -4.12 -19.42
C LYS A 106 2.41 -5.11 -20.56
N ASP A 107 3.33 -6.06 -20.66
CA ASP A 107 3.35 -7.06 -21.73
C ASP A 107 2.16 -8.01 -21.58
N ILE A 108 1.68 -8.25 -20.38
CA ILE A 108 0.53 -9.11 -20.09
C ILE A 108 -0.72 -8.62 -20.83
N GLY A 109 -0.98 -7.30 -20.81
CA GLY A 109 -2.13 -6.72 -21.50
C GLY A 109 -2.08 -6.84 -23.03
N SER A 110 -0.87 -6.90 -23.62
CA SER A 110 -0.69 -7.10 -25.06
C SER A 110 -0.88 -8.56 -25.49
N ILE A 111 -0.68 -9.50 -24.57
CA ILE A 111 -0.85 -10.96 -24.81
C ILE A 111 -2.34 -11.34 -24.71
N ILE A 112 -3.08 -10.69 -23.81
CA ILE A 112 -4.49 -11.02 -23.54
C ILE A 112 -5.40 -10.05 -24.31
N GLN A 113 -5.84 -10.44 -25.50
CA GLN A 113 -6.86 -9.69 -26.26
C GLN A 113 -8.27 -10.01 -25.73
N LEU A 114 -8.58 -9.55 -24.53
CA LEU A 114 -9.93 -9.67 -23.98
C LEU A 114 -10.74 -8.38 -24.21
N PRO A 115 -12.03 -8.49 -24.57
CA PRO A 115 -12.91 -7.32 -24.65
C PRO A 115 -12.94 -6.55 -23.33
N PHE A 116 -12.85 -5.23 -23.38
CA PHE A 116 -12.89 -4.33 -22.21
C PHE A 116 -11.69 -4.39 -21.26
N VAL A 117 -10.61 -5.12 -21.59
CA VAL A 117 -9.33 -5.08 -20.85
C VAL A 117 -8.40 -4.10 -21.57
N ASN A 118 -8.18 -2.92 -20.99
CA ASN A 118 -7.32 -1.87 -21.54
C ASN A 118 -5.90 -1.94 -20.99
N SER A 119 -5.72 -2.62 -19.85
CA SER A 119 -4.45 -2.73 -19.14
C SER A 119 -4.38 -4.05 -18.35
N PRO A 120 -3.20 -4.52 -17.94
CA PRO A 120 -3.07 -5.70 -17.08
C PRO A 120 -3.85 -5.58 -15.77
N TRP A 121 -3.96 -4.36 -15.24
CA TRP A 121 -4.68 -4.08 -13.99
C TRP A 121 -6.20 -4.22 -14.09
N ASP A 122 -6.76 -4.28 -15.32
CA ASP A 122 -8.20 -4.49 -15.58
C ASP A 122 -8.57 -5.98 -15.68
N ILE A 123 -7.58 -6.90 -15.59
CA ILE A 123 -7.83 -8.34 -15.69
C ILE A 123 -8.51 -8.80 -14.39
N ARG A 124 -9.75 -9.30 -14.51
CA ARG A 124 -10.55 -9.79 -13.39
C ARG A 124 -10.23 -11.25 -13.07
N PHE A 125 -9.22 -11.48 -12.25
CA PHE A 125 -8.73 -12.82 -11.88
C PHE A 125 -8.80 -13.10 -10.37
N ILE A 126 -9.17 -12.12 -9.54
CA ILE A 126 -9.26 -12.23 -8.09
C ILE A 126 -10.71 -12.58 -7.73
N GLU A 127 -10.96 -13.81 -7.26
CA GLU A 127 -12.29 -14.22 -6.81
C GLU A 127 -12.40 -14.07 -5.30
N MET A 128 -13.24 -13.15 -4.82
CA MET A 128 -13.45 -12.86 -3.40
C MET A 128 -14.93 -12.62 -3.12
N GLN A 129 -15.51 -13.33 -2.15
CA GLN A 129 -16.93 -13.22 -1.79
C GLN A 129 -17.92 -13.43 -2.94
N GLY A 130 -17.54 -14.23 -3.95
CA GLY A 130 -18.37 -14.47 -5.13
C GLY A 130 -18.30 -13.37 -6.20
N GLU A 131 -17.50 -12.35 -5.97
CA GLU A 131 -17.21 -11.30 -6.95
C GLU A 131 -15.84 -11.49 -7.59
N LYS A 132 -15.71 -11.04 -8.84
CA LYS A 132 -14.43 -10.98 -9.54
C LYS A 132 -13.88 -9.57 -9.47
N LEU A 133 -12.72 -9.44 -8.82
CA LEU A 133 -11.99 -8.20 -8.71
C LEU A 133 -10.77 -8.20 -9.63
N ASP A 134 -10.27 -7.01 -9.93
CA ASP A 134 -9.01 -6.72 -10.58
C ASP A 134 -8.13 -5.83 -9.68
N LEU A 135 -6.89 -5.58 -10.07
CA LEU A 135 -5.97 -4.74 -9.30
C LEU A 135 -6.44 -3.28 -9.22
N ASN A 136 -7.06 -2.76 -10.30
CA ASN A 136 -7.66 -1.41 -10.29
C ASN A 136 -8.82 -1.30 -9.29
N ASN A 137 -9.62 -2.36 -9.09
CA ASN A 137 -10.65 -2.35 -8.06
C ASN A 137 -10.03 -2.19 -6.67
N ILE A 138 -8.94 -2.91 -6.36
CA ILE A 138 -8.27 -2.80 -5.05
C ILE A 138 -7.66 -1.41 -4.88
N GLU A 139 -6.92 -0.91 -5.88
CA GLU A 139 -6.26 0.40 -5.77
C GLU A 139 -7.25 1.55 -5.80
N HIS A 140 -8.07 1.65 -6.86
CA HIS A 140 -8.86 2.86 -7.12
C HIS A 140 -10.22 2.86 -6.44
N SER A 141 -10.90 1.69 -6.36
CA SER A 141 -12.25 1.61 -5.78
C SER A 141 -12.23 1.37 -4.27
N ILE A 142 -11.18 0.76 -3.75
CA ILE A 142 -11.09 0.43 -2.33
C ILE A 142 -10.05 1.32 -1.64
N LEU A 143 -8.76 1.14 -1.89
CA LEU A 143 -7.70 1.84 -1.13
C LEU A 143 -7.79 3.37 -1.26
N ARG A 144 -7.95 3.91 -2.49
CA ARG A 144 -8.01 5.36 -2.72
C ARG A 144 -9.35 5.99 -2.39
N LYS A 145 -10.45 5.23 -2.56
CA LYS A 145 -11.80 5.80 -2.42
C LYS A 145 -12.36 5.68 -1.02
N LYS A 146 -12.07 4.57 -0.31
CA LYS A 146 -12.61 4.32 1.03
C LYS A 146 -11.74 4.92 2.13
N PHE A 147 -10.44 5.12 1.87
CA PHE A 147 -9.48 5.59 2.86
C PHE A 147 -8.80 6.90 2.44
N GLU A 148 -8.55 7.79 3.39
CA GLU A 148 -7.83 9.06 3.15
C GLU A 148 -6.35 8.95 3.52
N GLU A 149 -5.67 7.94 2.96
CA GLU A 149 -4.29 7.61 3.29
C GLU A 149 -3.38 7.66 2.03
N PRO A 150 -2.81 8.84 1.70
CA PRO A 150 -2.01 8.97 0.47
C PRO A 150 -0.71 8.14 0.48
N ARG A 151 -0.22 7.70 1.65
CA ARG A 151 1.00 6.88 1.75
C ARG A 151 0.82 5.47 1.20
N ILE A 152 -0.42 5.04 0.89
CA ILE A 152 -0.67 3.77 0.19
C ILE A 152 0.11 3.69 -1.13
N HIS A 153 0.29 4.84 -1.82
CA HIS A 153 1.06 4.92 -3.06
C HIS A 153 2.55 4.58 -2.91
N PHE A 154 3.07 4.50 -1.70
CA PHE A 154 4.42 4.02 -1.40
C PHE A 154 4.43 2.58 -0.87
N ALA A 155 3.26 1.97 -0.67
CA ALA A 155 3.09 0.65 -0.10
C ALA A 155 2.67 -0.41 -1.12
N ILE A 156 1.92 -0.01 -2.15
CA ILE A 156 1.53 -0.89 -3.26
C ILE A 156 2.62 -0.90 -4.34
N ASN A 157 2.91 -2.08 -4.87
CA ASN A 157 3.96 -2.30 -5.87
C ASN A 157 3.36 -2.91 -7.14
N CYS A 158 3.49 -2.21 -8.25
CA CYS A 158 2.98 -2.61 -9.57
C CYS A 158 3.99 -3.42 -10.39
N ALA A 159 4.91 -4.13 -9.76
CA ALA A 159 5.93 -4.96 -10.39
C ALA A 159 6.89 -4.21 -11.34
N SER A 160 7.02 -2.89 -11.25
CA SER A 160 7.95 -2.13 -12.09
C SER A 160 9.16 -1.62 -11.33
N ASN A 161 10.25 -1.40 -12.05
CA ASN A 161 11.51 -0.91 -11.49
C ASN A 161 11.37 0.49 -10.85
N SER A 162 10.47 1.34 -11.36
CA SER A 162 10.20 2.66 -10.76
C SER A 162 9.19 2.65 -9.61
N CYS A 163 8.58 1.50 -9.26
CA CYS A 163 7.70 1.37 -8.10
C CYS A 163 8.44 1.66 -6.77
N PRO A 164 7.69 2.02 -5.73
CA PRO A 164 8.19 1.91 -4.37
C PRO A 164 8.69 0.48 -4.08
N LYS A 165 9.70 0.36 -3.22
CA LYS A 165 10.25 -0.94 -2.85
C LYS A 165 9.17 -1.83 -2.22
N LEU A 166 9.05 -3.07 -2.67
CA LEU A 166 8.23 -4.05 -1.98
C LEU A 166 8.89 -4.36 -0.62
N ARG A 167 8.12 -4.23 0.47
CA ARG A 167 8.63 -4.56 1.81
C ARG A 167 8.86 -6.06 1.95
N ARG A 168 9.85 -6.41 2.78
CA ARG A 168 10.16 -7.81 3.14
C ARG A 168 9.33 -8.34 4.32
N GLU A 169 8.28 -7.65 4.68
CA GLU A 169 7.30 -8.04 5.68
C GLU A 169 5.91 -7.61 5.25
N ALA A 170 4.89 -8.32 5.70
CA ALA A 170 3.50 -7.92 5.49
C ALA A 170 3.16 -6.64 6.26
N TYR A 171 2.21 -5.89 5.76
CA TYR A 171 1.57 -4.82 6.52
C TYR A 171 0.62 -5.42 7.55
N THR A 172 0.56 -4.81 8.74
CA THR A 172 -0.37 -5.20 9.81
C THR A 172 -0.95 -3.93 10.42
N GLY A 173 -2.21 -3.96 10.86
CA GLY A 173 -2.84 -2.76 11.44
C GLY A 173 -2.03 -2.18 12.59
N GLN A 174 -1.51 -3.04 13.47
CA GLN A 174 -0.69 -2.60 14.60
C GLN A 174 0.57 -1.81 14.19
N LYS A 175 1.18 -2.14 13.05
CA LYS A 175 2.43 -1.50 12.57
C LYS A 175 2.18 -0.51 11.42
N LEU A 176 0.96 -0.43 10.90
CA LEU A 176 0.65 0.23 9.62
C LEU A 176 1.23 1.64 9.54
N ASN A 177 0.96 2.49 10.53
CA ASN A 177 1.41 3.87 10.51
C ASN A 177 2.95 3.98 10.43
N ASN A 178 3.67 3.14 11.18
CA ASN A 178 5.14 3.12 11.14
C ASN A 178 5.64 2.58 9.79
N GLN A 179 5.01 1.53 9.24
CA GLN A 179 5.37 0.94 7.95
C GLN A 179 5.14 1.92 6.80
N LEU A 180 4.02 2.66 6.82
CA LEU A 180 3.70 3.67 5.81
C LEU A 180 4.64 4.88 5.90
N ASN A 181 4.98 5.35 7.10
CA ASN A 181 5.95 6.43 7.29
C ASN A 181 7.34 6.04 6.79
N ASP A 182 7.79 4.83 7.12
CA ASP A 182 9.06 4.30 6.66
C ASP A 182 9.11 4.20 5.13
N GLN A 183 8.04 3.70 4.49
CA GLN A 183 7.94 3.64 3.03
C GLN A 183 7.94 5.03 2.39
N ALA A 184 7.19 5.99 2.94
CA ALA A 184 7.17 7.37 2.47
C ALA A 184 8.55 8.01 2.57
N TYR A 185 9.22 7.88 3.72
CA TYR A 185 10.56 8.41 3.94
C TYR A 185 11.57 7.79 2.97
N ASN A 186 11.59 6.47 2.86
CA ASN A 186 12.53 5.76 1.99
C ASN A 186 12.28 6.09 0.51
N PHE A 187 11.02 6.14 0.06
CA PHE A 187 10.70 6.45 -1.33
C PHE A 187 11.04 7.89 -1.72
N ILE A 188 10.68 8.86 -0.87
CA ILE A 188 10.89 10.28 -1.16
C ILE A 188 12.38 10.62 -1.19
N ASN A 189 13.18 9.99 -0.35
CA ASN A 189 14.63 10.25 -0.27
C ASN A 189 15.48 9.29 -1.13
N ASP A 190 14.87 8.38 -1.89
CA ASP A 190 15.61 7.53 -2.83
C ASP A 190 16.02 8.33 -4.07
N PRO A 191 17.34 8.56 -4.31
CA PRO A 191 17.83 9.37 -5.45
C PRO A 191 17.50 8.74 -6.81
N ASN A 192 17.25 7.43 -6.87
CA ASN A 192 16.80 6.77 -8.09
C ASN A 192 15.36 7.13 -8.44
N ARG A 193 14.53 7.42 -7.44
CA ARG A 193 13.12 7.77 -7.56
C ARG A 193 12.88 9.28 -7.61
N ASN A 194 13.59 10.04 -6.78
CA ASN A 194 13.41 11.47 -6.66
C ASN A 194 14.76 12.17 -6.54
N TYR A 195 14.96 13.21 -7.31
CA TYR A 195 16.10 14.09 -7.17
C TYR A 195 15.61 15.40 -6.58
N ILE A 196 15.92 15.66 -5.31
CA ILE A 196 15.44 16.83 -4.57
C ILE A 196 16.66 17.70 -4.19
N GLN A 197 16.62 18.95 -4.60
CA GLN A 197 17.58 20.01 -4.28
C GLN A 197 16.80 21.27 -3.88
N ASP A 198 17.49 22.25 -3.32
CA ASP A 198 16.90 23.48 -2.82
C ASP A 198 16.04 24.20 -3.88
N GLN A 199 16.57 24.37 -5.10
CA GLN A 199 15.92 25.14 -6.16
C GLN A 199 15.14 24.29 -7.18
N GLN A 200 15.37 22.99 -7.23
CA GLN A 200 14.73 22.08 -8.18
C GLN A 200 14.49 20.71 -7.60
N ALA A 201 13.37 20.11 -8.00
CA ALA A 201 13.04 18.74 -7.70
C ALA A 201 12.52 18.02 -8.95
N GLU A 202 13.13 16.87 -9.27
CA GLU A 202 12.65 15.96 -10.29
C GLU A 202 12.09 14.72 -9.59
N LEU A 203 10.76 14.64 -9.53
CA LEU A 203 10.03 13.69 -8.71
C LEU A 203 9.57 12.47 -9.51
N SER A 204 9.32 11.37 -8.84
CA SER A 204 8.66 10.21 -9.43
C SER A 204 7.32 10.59 -10.06
N LYS A 205 6.98 9.93 -11.17
CA LYS A 205 5.71 10.11 -11.90
C LYS A 205 4.48 9.81 -11.03
N ILE A 206 4.62 9.03 -9.98
CA ILE A 206 3.57 8.75 -8.99
C ILE A 206 2.98 10.04 -8.41
N PHE A 207 3.81 11.05 -8.11
CA PHE A 207 3.33 12.35 -7.61
C PHE A 207 2.54 13.15 -8.63
N SER A 208 2.73 12.89 -9.93
CA SER A 208 1.94 13.49 -11.00
C SER A 208 0.61 12.75 -11.19
N TRP A 209 0.65 11.41 -11.22
CA TRP A 209 -0.54 10.59 -11.46
C TRP A 209 -1.56 10.67 -10.33
N PHE A 210 -1.08 10.67 -9.08
CA PHE A 210 -1.91 10.67 -7.88
C PHE A 210 -1.88 12.01 -7.13
N LYS A 211 -1.63 13.11 -7.87
CA LYS A 211 -1.51 14.45 -7.29
C LYS A 211 -2.67 14.79 -6.35
N GLU A 212 -3.88 14.47 -6.76
CA GLU A 212 -5.10 14.77 -5.98
C GLU A 212 -5.06 14.12 -4.58
N ASP A 213 -4.58 12.87 -4.48
CA ASP A 213 -4.51 12.16 -3.20
C ASP A 213 -3.49 12.82 -2.26
N PHE A 214 -2.34 13.26 -2.79
CA PHE A 214 -1.30 13.93 -2.01
C PHE A 214 -1.65 15.37 -1.62
N THR A 215 -2.60 15.99 -2.33
CA THR A 215 -2.93 17.40 -2.12
C THR A 215 -4.30 17.65 -1.50
N LYS A 216 -4.97 16.62 -1.00
CA LYS A 216 -6.28 16.76 -0.31
C LYS A 216 -6.20 17.66 0.93
N LYS A 217 -5.11 17.58 1.70
CA LYS A 217 -4.96 18.29 2.99
C LYS A 217 -3.89 19.38 2.97
N SER A 218 -3.01 19.40 1.96
CA SER A 218 -1.89 20.33 1.88
C SER A 218 -1.41 20.45 0.43
N THR A 219 -0.45 21.32 0.15
CA THR A 219 0.25 21.34 -1.14
C THR A 219 1.16 20.11 -1.28
N LEU A 220 1.51 19.74 -2.53
CA LEU A 220 2.46 18.65 -2.76
C LEU A 220 3.81 18.90 -2.07
N LYS A 221 4.30 20.14 -2.04
CA LYS A 221 5.56 20.49 -1.38
C LYS A 221 5.48 20.32 0.14
N GLU A 222 4.37 20.71 0.75
CA GLU A 222 4.13 20.51 2.18
C GLU A 222 4.05 19.03 2.52
N PHE A 223 3.36 18.21 1.70
CA PHE A 223 3.33 16.77 1.88
C PHE A 223 4.74 16.17 1.80
N LEU A 224 5.50 16.49 0.76
CA LEU A 224 6.89 16.02 0.58
C LEU A 224 7.78 16.42 1.76
N ASN A 225 7.63 17.64 2.24
CA ASN A 225 8.40 18.20 3.34
C ASN A 225 8.19 17.50 4.69
N GLN A 226 7.14 16.68 4.84
CA GLN A 226 6.97 15.84 6.03
C GLN A 226 8.02 14.73 6.09
N TYR A 227 8.50 14.25 4.92
CA TYR A 227 9.38 13.09 4.80
C TYR A 227 10.75 13.41 4.21
N SER A 228 10.85 14.45 3.38
CA SER A 228 12.10 14.81 2.69
C SER A 228 13.15 15.35 3.63
N THR A 229 14.39 14.88 3.47
CA THR A 229 15.57 15.42 4.18
C THR A 229 15.98 16.80 3.66
N ILE A 230 15.75 17.08 2.38
CA ILE A 230 15.96 18.40 1.76
C ILE A 230 14.60 19.06 1.59
N LYS A 231 14.42 20.25 2.16
CA LYS A 231 13.13 20.94 2.12
C LYS A 231 12.91 21.65 0.79
N LEU A 232 11.69 21.50 0.26
CA LEU A 232 11.24 22.23 -0.92
C LEU A 232 10.62 23.55 -0.46
N HIS A 233 11.01 24.63 -1.13
CA HIS A 233 10.49 25.98 -0.90
C HIS A 233 9.44 26.34 -1.96
N ASP A 234 8.73 27.46 -1.80
CA ASP A 234 7.68 27.86 -2.75
C ASP A 234 8.22 28.08 -4.17
N ASN A 235 9.46 28.57 -4.28
CA ASN A 235 10.15 28.79 -5.53
C ASN A 235 10.87 27.54 -6.10
N THR A 236 10.92 26.41 -5.39
CA THR A 236 11.51 25.17 -5.92
C THR A 236 10.75 24.74 -7.18
N MET A 237 11.46 24.63 -8.30
CA MET A 237 10.87 24.13 -9.55
C MET A 237 10.66 22.63 -9.47
N VAL A 238 9.47 22.15 -9.83
CA VAL A 238 9.11 20.73 -9.81
C VAL A 238 8.90 20.21 -11.22
N SER A 239 9.58 19.11 -11.54
CA SER A 239 9.40 18.31 -12.75
C SER A 239 9.24 16.83 -12.39
N PHE A 240 8.94 15.99 -13.38
CA PHE A 240 8.68 14.57 -13.13
C PHE A 240 9.55 13.69 -14.03
N LYS A 241 10.17 12.66 -13.42
CA LYS A 241 11.00 11.66 -14.10
C LYS A 241 10.17 10.82 -15.08
N ASN A 242 10.84 10.24 -16.06
CA ASN A 242 10.26 9.13 -16.81
C ASN A 242 10.10 7.91 -15.89
N TYR A 243 9.08 7.11 -16.16
CA TYR A 243 8.77 5.93 -15.37
C TYR A 243 9.29 4.68 -16.09
N ASP A 244 10.16 3.94 -15.40
CA ASP A 244 10.72 2.69 -15.89
C ASP A 244 9.77 1.54 -15.53
N TRP A 245 9.15 0.98 -16.56
CA TRP A 245 8.19 -0.12 -16.46
C TRP A 245 8.83 -1.50 -16.54
N SER A 246 10.15 -1.60 -16.71
CA SER A 246 10.84 -2.88 -16.65
C SER A 246 10.55 -3.59 -15.32
N LEU A 247 10.50 -4.92 -15.36
CA LEU A 247 10.16 -5.72 -14.20
C LEU A 247 11.16 -5.50 -13.05
N ASN A 248 10.67 -5.35 -11.83
CA ASN A 248 11.50 -5.25 -10.63
C ASN A 248 12.04 -6.62 -10.18
N GLU A 249 12.59 -7.37 -11.13
CA GLU A 249 13.12 -8.70 -10.88
C GLU A 249 14.52 -8.67 -10.28
N ARG A 250 14.79 -9.59 -9.35
CA ARG A 250 16.11 -9.81 -8.78
C ARG A 250 16.96 -10.65 -9.76
N HIS A 251 18.05 -10.08 -10.26
CA HIS A 251 19.06 -10.74 -11.10
C HIS A 251 20.17 -11.40 -10.27
#